data_4d25ddbd45c56099627d016fc80a9b83
#
_entry.id   4d25ddbd45c56099627d016fc80a9b83
#
_cell.length_a   1.000
_cell.length_b   1.000
_cell.length_c   1.000
_cell.angle_alpha   90.00
_cell.angle_beta   90.00
_cell.angle_gamma   90.00
#
_symmetry.space_group_name_H-M   'P 1'
#
loop_
_entity.id
_entity.type
_entity.pdbx_description
1 polymer ?
#
loop_
_entity_poly.entity_id
_entity_poly.type
_entity_poly.pdbx_seq_one_letter_code
_entity_poly.pdbx_strand_id
1 'polypeptide(L)'
;MTNNMAKNLDEIMEEHIPNLASDLYKTCNDLLRLQMSGGTGNLYFVVPGQGVEYAGSNDRNIRGYIVRWDLYKQIGMPEIKNDEDYVNVIAQMVEAAGGVTKSGSTLYGMGISGTSLGDWYARGRYIAEAGTRPTFEGYLYEASVKDGTLLNGYTDMDHSAFWVDMRFYNDMYNAGLLDPDSFTMTGSELGEKVKAGTYVASRTRDNNLYNVNVLEDVNTLEGYVMIPSEGAVMHADFLTPCGYAPGDYTFLSASSDNWEAAAKVINFYHDPDVSRLIYSGIQGTHWDYDADGVPQLKDEVFQKATELGYGSEAFFKETGIWGGYWELTPWCETGSHPDGYFYSLFQEQTNRAKALNAMDKDFATTYGFATPSAYHVSLIDSGKITTLVGERGLLVTMGITDIPLDVQRIMTNCNDILFQYVAELVTAESDEEFNAIAAQCQTDLADAGEADAWQWCSEAYAKSFEVVNPIFEELQAEYLAHPAGRP
;
A
#
# COMPACT_ATOMS: atom_id res chain seq x y z
N MET A 1 -8.95 -16.90 -21.58
CA MET A 1 -8.23 -17.29 -22.82
C MET A 1 -8.97 -18.31 -23.65
N THR A 2 -9.92 -19.03 -23.08
CA THR A 2 -10.77 -20.03 -23.78
C THR A 2 -11.50 -19.50 -25.02
N ASN A 3 -11.54 -18.18 -25.27
CA ASN A 3 -12.29 -17.56 -26.37
C ASN A 3 -11.41 -16.80 -27.39
N ASN A 4 -10.11 -16.97 -27.38
CA ASN A 4 -9.17 -16.27 -28.29
C ASN A 4 -9.41 -14.73 -28.36
N MET A 5 -9.72 -14.09 -27.25
CA MET A 5 -9.98 -12.64 -27.21
C MET A 5 -8.69 -11.81 -27.18
N ALA A 6 -7.65 -12.33 -26.55
CA ALA A 6 -6.35 -11.67 -26.43
C ALA A 6 -5.36 -12.24 -27.43
N LYS A 7 -4.58 -11.36 -28.05
CA LYS A 7 -3.48 -11.74 -28.97
C LYS A 7 -2.29 -12.25 -28.17
N ASN A 8 -1.64 -13.30 -28.67
CA ASN A 8 -0.39 -13.78 -28.11
C ASN A 8 0.72 -12.76 -28.38
N LEU A 9 1.24 -12.15 -27.32
CA LEU A 9 2.26 -11.11 -27.43
C LEU A 9 3.63 -11.72 -27.80
N ASP A 10 3.92 -12.95 -27.40
CA ASP A 10 5.19 -13.61 -27.73
C ASP A 10 5.41 -13.76 -29.24
N GLU A 11 4.33 -13.89 -30.03
CA GLU A 11 4.42 -14.01 -31.48
C GLU A 11 4.78 -12.69 -32.19
N ILE A 12 4.58 -11.55 -31.51
CA ILE A 12 4.74 -10.22 -32.11
C ILE A 12 5.75 -9.34 -31.36
N MET A 13 6.25 -9.82 -30.21
CA MET A 13 7.05 -9.02 -29.28
C MET A 13 8.32 -8.49 -29.91
N GLU A 14 9.13 -9.35 -30.53
CA GLU A 14 10.41 -8.95 -31.12
C GLU A 14 10.26 -7.92 -32.25
N GLU A 15 9.21 -8.05 -33.07
CA GLU A 15 9.02 -7.19 -34.24
C GLU A 15 8.25 -5.91 -33.93
N HIS A 16 7.23 -5.98 -33.05
CA HIS A 16 6.27 -4.88 -32.86
C HIS A 16 6.35 -4.26 -31.46
N ILE A 17 6.92 -4.96 -30.44
CA ILE A 17 7.02 -4.50 -29.06
C ILE A 17 8.42 -4.81 -28.48
N PRO A 18 9.52 -4.41 -29.15
CA PRO A 18 10.87 -4.77 -28.72
C PRO A 18 11.26 -4.24 -27.34
N ASN A 19 10.69 -3.13 -26.88
CA ASN A 19 10.95 -2.64 -25.53
C ASN A 19 10.44 -3.61 -24.46
N LEU A 20 9.25 -4.21 -24.65
CA LEU A 20 8.72 -5.25 -23.76
C LEU A 20 9.56 -6.53 -23.76
N ALA A 21 10.29 -6.81 -24.83
CA ALA A 21 11.17 -7.97 -24.95
C ALA A 21 12.51 -7.79 -24.21
N SER A 22 12.80 -6.59 -23.71
CA SER A 22 14.04 -6.31 -23.00
C SER A 22 14.15 -7.07 -21.67
N ASP A 23 15.37 -7.26 -21.19
CA ASP A 23 15.65 -7.92 -19.91
C ASP A 23 14.99 -7.21 -18.71
N LEU A 24 14.71 -5.92 -18.82
CA LEU A 24 14.01 -5.14 -17.78
C LEU A 24 12.64 -5.72 -17.38
N TYR A 25 11.96 -6.37 -18.32
CA TYR A 25 10.61 -6.91 -18.10
C TYR A 25 10.58 -8.44 -18.03
N LYS A 26 11.73 -9.09 -18.21
CA LYS A 26 11.80 -10.55 -18.36
C LYS A 26 11.13 -11.28 -17.21
N THR A 27 11.47 -10.94 -15.99
CA THR A 27 10.95 -11.62 -14.78
C THR A 27 9.44 -11.49 -14.69
N CYS A 28 8.92 -10.29 -14.94
CA CYS A 28 7.49 -10.06 -14.94
C CYS A 28 6.78 -10.81 -16.06
N ASN A 29 7.33 -10.75 -17.28
CA ASN A 29 6.79 -11.49 -18.41
C ASN A 29 6.73 -12.99 -18.12
N ASP A 30 7.74 -13.55 -17.47
CA ASP A 30 7.79 -14.97 -17.13
C ASP A 30 6.73 -15.32 -16.06
N LEU A 31 6.51 -14.47 -15.07
CA LEU A 31 5.42 -14.63 -14.10
C LEU A 31 4.03 -14.56 -14.75
N LEU A 32 3.82 -13.59 -15.64
CA LEU A 32 2.56 -13.47 -16.37
C LEU A 32 2.29 -14.69 -17.28
N ARG A 33 3.32 -15.23 -17.93
CA ARG A 33 3.22 -16.50 -18.68
C ARG A 33 2.84 -17.66 -17.78
N LEU A 34 3.42 -17.73 -16.61
CA LEU A 34 3.14 -18.77 -15.64
C LEU A 34 1.72 -18.69 -15.09
N GLN A 35 1.30 -17.51 -14.65
CA GLN A 35 0.08 -17.32 -13.88
C GLN A 35 -1.13 -16.93 -14.71
N MET A 36 -0.93 -16.12 -15.77
CA MET A 36 -2.01 -15.48 -16.51
C MET A 36 -2.20 -16.03 -17.93
N SER A 37 -1.49 -17.08 -18.30
CA SER A 37 -1.59 -17.66 -19.64
C SER A 37 -2.79 -18.58 -19.87
N GLY A 38 -3.53 -18.94 -18.81
CA GLY A 38 -4.55 -19.97 -18.89
C GLY A 38 -3.98 -21.36 -19.24
N GLY A 39 -2.75 -21.65 -18.80
CA GLY A 39 -2.04 -22.91 -19.02
C GLY A 39 -1.34 -23.03 -20.38
N THR A 40 -1.35 -21.99 -21.21
CA THR A 40 -0.68 -22.01 -22.52
C THR A 40 0.82 -21.72 -22.44
N GLY A 41 1.27 -21.07 -21.35
CA GLY A 41 2.64 -20.59 -21.19
C GLY A 41 3.01 -19.36 -22.04
N ASN A 42 2.03 -18.70 -22.67
CA ASN A 42 2.24 -17.53 -23.52
C ASN A 42 1.88 -16.23 -22.79
N LEU A 43 2.49 -15.13 -23.22
CA LEU A 43 2.19 -13.79 -22.72
C LEU A 43 1.00 -13.19 -23.47
N TYR A 44 -0.02 -12.78 -22.75
CA TYR A 44 -1.22 -12.12 -23.30
C TYR A 44 -1.47 -10.74 -22.74
N PHE A 45 -0.90 -10.42 -21.59
CA PHE A 45 -1.14 -9.18 -20.85
C PHE A 45 0.14 -8.42 -20.57
N VAL A 46 -0.01 -7.12 -20.46
CA VAL A 46 0.92 -6.22 -19.79
C VAL A 46 0.21 -5.60 -18.59
N VAL A 47 0.94 -5.27 -17.56
CA VAL A 47 0.40 -4.72 -16.31
C VAL A 47 1.11 -3.43 -15.95
N PRO A 48 0.44 -2.49 -15.25
CA PRO A 48 1.13 -1.35 -14.65
C PRO A 48 2.22 -1.82 -13.69
N GLY A 49 3.32 -1.09 -13.62
CA GLY A 49 4.41 -1.42 -12.71
C GLY A 49 5.17 -2.70 -13.04
N GLN A 50 5.26 -3.10 -14.32
CA GLN A 50 6.06 -4.25 -14.75
C GLN A 50 7.56 -4.12 -14.43
N GLY A 51 7.99 -2.95 -13.99
CA GLY A 51 9.34 -2.70 -13.49
C GLY A 51 9.50 -3.03 -12.02
N VAL A 52 10.73 -3.09 -11.56
CA VAL A 52 11.08 -3.26 -10.15
C VAL A 52 11.13 -1.89 -9.47
N GLU A 53 10.43 -1.73 -8.36
CA GLU A 53 10.59 -0.58 -7.47
C GLU A 53 11.54 -0.94 -6.34
N TYR A 54 12.31 0.06 -5.90
CA TYR A 54 13.24 -0.12 -4.79
C TYR A 54 12.72 0.58 -3.53
N ALA A 55 12.78 -0.08 -2.38
CA ALA A 55 12.43 0.51 -1.10
C ALA A 55 13.34 1.70 -0.75
N GLY A 56 12.92 2.49 0.20
CA GLY A 56 13.65 3.70 0.60
C GLY A 56 13.42 4.88 -0.34
N SER A 57 12.83 4.65 -1.50
CA SER A 57 12.40 5.71 -2.40
C SER A 57 11.10 6.38 -1.93
N ASN A 58 10.32 5.70 -1.09
CA ASN A 58 8.99 6.15 -0.72
C ASN A 58 8.71 5.91 0.77
N ASP A 59 8.40 6.98 1.52
CA ASP A 59 7.97 6.94 2.92
C ASP A 59 6.68 6.14 3.12
N ARG A 60 5.91 5.93 2.05
CA ARG A 60 4.66 5.18 2.08
C ARG A 60 4.84 3.69 2.38
N ASN A 61 6.05 3.17 2.25
CA ASN A 61 6.32 1.73 2.40
C ASN A 61 6.64 1.31 3.83
N ILE A 62 6.84 2.26 4.73
CA ILE A 62 7.05 1.97 6.14
C ILE A 62 5.72 1.85 6.84
N ARG A 63 5.59 0.80 7.65
CA ARG A 63 4.43 0.55 8.49
C ARG A 63 4.73 0.92 9.92
N GLY A 64 3.76 1.52 10.57
CA GLY A 64 3.90 1.98 11.94
C GLY A 64 2.63 2.67 12.42
N TYR A 65 2.76 3.38 13.52
CA TYR A 65 1.66 4.06 14.19
C TYR A 65 1.53 5.49 13.68
N ILE A 66 0.35 5.89 13.24
CA ILE A 66 0.10 7.24 12.70
C ILE A 66 -0.45 8.13 13.81
N VAL A 67 0.29 9.21 14.12
CA VAL A 67 -0.04 10.16 15.19
C VAL A 67 0.02 11.59 14.71
N ARG A 68 -0.73 12.48 15.34
CA ARG A 68 -0.56 13.92 15.18
C ARG A 68 0.75 14.36 15.80
N TRP A 69 1.63 14.90 14.97
CA TRP A 69 3.00 15.22 15.36
C TRP A 69 3.10 16.30 16.45
N ASP A 70 2.30 17.35 16.35
CA ASP A 70 2.24 18.43 17.33
C ASP A 70 1.90 17.91 18.75
N LEU A 71 0.89 17.05 18.86
CA LEU A 71 0.45 16.47 20.12
C LEU A 71 1.40 15.40 20.64
N TYR A 72 1.93 14.57 19.75
CA TYR A 72 2.89 13.54 20.13
C TYR A 72 4.17 14.17 20.72
N LYS A 73 4.66 15.27 20.14
CA LYS A 73 5.74 16.06 20.72
C LYS A 73 5.35 16.68 22.06
N GLN A 74 4.15 17.22 22.19
CA GLN A 74 3.68 17.82 23.43
C GLN A 74 3.69 16.84 24.61
N ILE A 75 3.39 15.57 24.39
CA ILE A 75 3.43 14.52 25.42
C ILE A 75 4.82 13.88 25.61
N GLY A 76 5.85 14.37 24.89
CA GLY A 76 7.24 13.92 25.06
C GLY A 76 7.64 12.72 24.21
N MET A 77 6.86 12.36 23.20
CA MET A 77 7.16 11.27 22.25
C MET A 77 7.42 9.92 22.92
N PRO A 78 6.49 9.39 23.72
CA PRO A 78 6.65 8.10 24.35
C PRO A 78 6.78 6.98 23.30
N GLU A 79 7.60 5.98 23.59
CA GLU A 79 7.78 4.84 22.69
C GLU A 79 6.47 4.06 22.51
N ILE A 80 6.22 3.59 21.29
CA ILE A 80 5.06 2.78 20.93
C ILE A 80 5.57 1.45 20.39
N LYS A 81 5.37 0.37 21.14
CA LYS A 81 5.84 -0.99 20.81
C LYS A 81 4.72 -1.90 20.31
N ASN A 82 3.50 -1.65 20.80
CA ASN A 82 2.33 -2.49 20.56
C ASN A 82 1.05 -1.64 20.63
N ASP A 83 -0.09 -2.27 20.47
CA ASP A 83 -1.40 -1.63 20.49
C ASP A 83 -1.76 -1.02 21.84
N GLU A 84 -1.38 -1.65 22.94
CA GLU A 84 -1.64 -1.12 24.27
C GLU A 84 -0.90 0.21 24.47
N ASP A 85 0.37 0.27 24.10
CA ASP A 85 1.14 1.53 24.10
C ASP A 85 0.48 2.57 23.22
N TYR A 86 -0.01 2.17 22.03
CA TYR A 86 -0.64 3.10 21.08
C TYR A 86 -1.94 3.68 21.62
N VAL A 87 -2.83 2.87 22.22
CA VAL A 87 -4.05 3.35 22.88
C VAL A 87 -3.70 4.34 23.99
N ASN A 88 -2.69 4.03 24.82
CA ASN A 88 -2.22 4.90 25.89
C ASN A 88 -1.66 6.24 25.37
N VAL A 89 -0.91 6.22 24.28
CA VAL A 89 -0.39 7.42 23.61
C VAL A 89 -1.53 8.27 23.05
N ILE A 90 -2.50 7.64 22.40
CA ILE A 90 -3.69 8.32 21.87
C ILE A 90 -4.47 9.02 23.01
N ALA A 91 -4.67 8.32 24.13
CA ALA A 91 -5.36 8.90 25.29
C ALA A 91 -4.62 10.14 25.84
N GLN A 92 -3.29 10.04 25.99
CA GLN A 92 -2.47 11.18 26.43
C GLN A 92 -2.54 12.36 25.46
N MET A 93 -2.56 12.11 24.12
CA MET A 93 -2.69 13.19 23.14
C MET A 93 -4.06 13.87 23.21
N VAL A 94 -5.13 13.12 23.37
CA VAL A 94 -6.50 13.67 23.55
C VAL A 94 -6.56 14.50 24.82
N GLU A 95 -6.02 14.02 25.93
CA GLU A 95 -5.95 14.74 27.21
C GLU A 95 -5.12 16.03 27.08
N ALA A 96 -3.95 15.97 26.49
CA ALA A 96 -3.06 17.11 26.27
C ALA A 96 -3.69 18.22 25.40
N ALA A 97 -4.55 17.83 24.46
CA ALA A 97 -5.35 18.76 23.66
C ALA A 97 -6.61 19.28 24.38
N GLY A 98 -6.91 18.82 25.59
CA GLY A 98 -8.09 19.20 26.37
C GLY A 98 -9.39 18.56 25.90
N GLY A 99 -9.35 17.49 25.09
CA GLY A 99 -10.51 16.73 24.64
C GLY A 99 -11.40 17.43 23.61
N VAL A 100 -10.95 18.57 23.07
CA VAL A 100 -11.72 19.36 22.10
C VAL A 100 -10.85 19.81 20.92
N THR A 101 -11.49 19.93 19.77
CA THR A 101 -10.87 20.52 18.57
C THR A 101 -10.73 22.05 18.71
N LYS A 102 -10.01 22.69 17.80
CA LYS A 102 -9.94 24.17 17.74
C LYS A 102 -11.32 24.84 17.56
N SER A 103 -12.28 24.15 16.94
CA SER A 103 -13.65 24.63 16.77
C SER A 103 -14.54 24.39 18.00
N GLY A 104 -14.03 23.69 19.03
CA GLY A 104 -14.77 23.35 20.23
C GLY A 104 -15.62 22.08 20.14
N SER A 105 -15.47 21.30 19.05
CA SER A 105 -16.11 19.99 18.93
C SER A 105 -15.31 18.93 19.71
N THR A 106 -15.91 17.77 19.99
CA THR A 106 -15.20 16.65 20.64
C THR A 106 -14.00 16.22 19.79
N LEU A 107 -12.87 16.04 20.45
CA LEU A 107 -11.66 15.45 19.86
C LEU A 107 -11.62 13.98 20.23
N TYR A 108 -11.55 13.12 19.23
CA TYR A 108 -11.42 11.68 19.42
C TYR A 108 -10.00 11.20 19.15
N GLY A 109 -9.70 10.01 19.60
CA GLY A 109 -8.47 9.31 19.23
C GLY A 109 -8.45 9.00 17.73
N MET A 110 -9.52 8.39 17.23
CA MET A 110 -9.61 7.88 15.88
C MET A 110 -11.07 7.78 15.40
N GLY A 111 -11.26 7.80 14.08
CA GLY A 111 -12.50 7.47 13.40
C GLY A 111 -12.27 6.51 12.23
N ILE A 112 -13.31 5.80 11.83
CA ILE A 112 -13.31 4.81 10.75
C ILE A 112 -14.55 5.04 9.88
N SER A 113 -14.42 4.84 8.58
CA SER A 113 -15.57 4.72 7.69
C SER A 113 -16.08 3.28 7.69
N GLY A 114 -16.81 2.89 8.73
CA GLY A 114 -17.13 1.48 9.02
C GLY A 114 -18.30 0.90 8.23
N THR A 115 -18.39 1.21 6.93
CA THR A 115 -19.53 0.79 6.07
C THR A 115 -19.35 -0.57 5.40
N SER A 116 -18.15 -1.15 5.48
CA SER A 116 -17.83 -2.49 4.98
C SER A 116 -16.89 -3.25 5.91
N LEU A 117 -16.81 -4.56 5.77
CA LEU A 117 -15.87 -5.37 6.56
C LEU A 117 -14.42 -4.87 6.36
N GLY A 118 -14.04 -4.55 5.12
CA GLY A 118 -12.70 -4.09 4.80
C GLY A 118 -12.27 -2.79 5.46
N ASP A 119 -13.22 -1.98 5.93
CA ASP A 119 -12.93 -0.74 6.64
C ASP A 119 -12.47 -1.01 8.09
N TRP A 120 -12.81 -2.17 8.64
CA TRP A 120 -12.57 -2.54 10.03
C TRP A 120 -11.24 -3.27 10.28
N TYR A 121 -10.48 -3.62 9.25
CA TYR A 121 -9.12 -4.09 9.40
C TYR A 121 -8.17 -3.29 8.51
N ALA A 122 -7.15 -2.70 9.11
CA ALA A 122 -6.29 -1.78 8.41
C ALA A 122 -5.10 -2.48 7.77
N ARG A 123 -4.96 -2.35 6.46
CA ARG A 123 -3.86 -2.94 5.69
C ARG A 123 -2.46 -2.52 6.15
N GLY A 124 -2.34 -1.40 6.87
CA GLY A 124 -1.03 -0.87 7.28
C GLY A 124 -0.47 -1.50 8.53
N ARG A 125 -1.32 -1.78 9.52
CA ARG A 125 -0.90 -2.13 10.86
C ARG A 125 -0.68 -3.61 11.09
N TYR A 126 -1.52 -4.47 10.53
CA TYR A 126 -1.41 -5.91 10.74
C TYR A 126 -0.07 -6.48 10.25
N ILE A 127 0.59 -5.84 9.26
CA ILE A 127 1.91 -6.28 8.82
C ILE A 127 2.95 -6.08 9.92
N ALA A 128 2.85 -5.00 10.68
CA ALA A 128 3.78 -4.73 11.78
C ALA A 128 3.52 -5.62 13.01
N GLU A 129 2.28 -5.96 13.30
CA GLU A 129 1.88 -6.64 14.54
C GLU A 129 1.47 -8.09 14.31
N ALA A 130 0.51 -8.34 13.43
CA ALA A 130 0.10 -9.71 13.11
C ALA A 130 1.09 -10.42 12.18
N GLY A 131 1.84 -9.66 11.37
CA GLY A 131 2.79 -10.22 10.41
C GLY A 131 2.14 -10.97 9.25
N THR A 132 0.85 -10.76 9.02
CA THR A 132 0.06 -11.43 7.99
C THR A 132 -0.58 -10.46 7.02
N ARG A 133 -1.05 -10.94 5.88
CA ARG A 133 -1.78 -10.18 4.90
C ARG A 133 -2.83 -11.02 4.17
N PRO A 134 -4.05 -10.50 3.98
CA PRO A 134 -5.05 -11.14 3.13
C PRO A 134 -4.49 -11.41 1.72
N THR A 135 -4.69 -12.61 1.20
CA THR A 135 -4.12 -13.08 -0.07
C THR A 135 -5.17 -13.37 -1.13
N PHE A 136 -6.31 -13.92 -0.74
CA PHE A 136 -7.46 -14.06 -1.63
C PHE A 136 -8.23 -12.73 -1.60
N GLU A 137 -8.33 -12.07 -2.75
CA GLU A 137 -8.91 -10.74 -2.84
C GLU A 137 -10.31 -10.67 -2.21
N GLY A 138 -10.45 -9.77 -1.23
CA GLY A 138 -11.69 -9.55 -0.50
C GLY A 138 -12.04 -10.59 0.57
N TYR A 139 -11.16 -11.58 0.83
CA TYR A 139 -11.39 -12.64 1.82
C TYR A 139 -10.25 -12.72 2.83
N LEU A 140 -10.56 -13.26 4.04
CA LEU A 140 -9.63 -13.30 5.17
C LEU A 140 -8.80 -14.59 5.25
N TYR A 141 -8.37 -15.12 4.13
CA TYR A 141 -7.26 -16.07 4.12
C TYR A 141 -5.97 -15.28 3.98
N GLU A 142 -5.13 -15.35 4.98
CA GLU A 142 -3.98 -14.47 5.15
C GLU A 142 -2.67 -15.23 4.99
N ALA A 143 -1.67 -14.62 4.36
CA ALA A 143 -0.35 -15.19 4.31
C ALA A 143 0.62 -14.43 5.23
N SER A 144 1.47 -15.16 5.92
CA SER A 144 2.62 -14.60 6.63
C SER A 144 3.50 -13.84 5.65
N VAL A 145 3.79 -12.59 5.92
CA VAL A 145 4.68 -11.76 5.08
C VAL A 145 6.12 -12.25 5.13
N LYS A 146 6.49 -13.01 6.18
CA LYS A 146 7.84 -13.53 6.38
C LYS A 146 8.15 -14.72 5.46
N ASP A 147 7.25 -15.69 5.41
CA ASP A 147 7.52 -16.98 4.76
C ASP A 147 6.39 -17.47 3.84
N GLY A 148 5.27 -16.72 3.80
CA GLY A 148 4.13 -17.05 2.96
C GLY A 148 3.26 -18.18 3.51
N THR A 149 3.43 -18.62 4.75
CA THR A 149 2.53 -19.60 5.38
C THR A 149 1.11 -19.05 5.39
N LEU A 150 0.16 -19.82 4.86
CA LEU A 150 -1.25 -19.44 4.81
C LEU A 150 -1.90 -19.66 6.19
N LEU A 151 -2.63 -18.65 6.66
CA LEU A 151 -3.41 -18.64 7.88
C LEU A 151 -4.89 -18.50 7.55
N ASN A 152 -5.73 -19.12 8.37
CA ASN A 152 -7.16 -18.96 8.30
C ASN A 152 -7.60 -17.72 9.11
N GLY A 153 -7.70 -16.58 8.47
CA GLY A 153 -8.02 -15.32 9.14
C GLY A 153 -9.45 -15.26 9.72
N TYR A 154 -10.34 -16.18 9.32
CA TYR A 154 -11.66 -16.27 9.93
C TYR A 154 -11.61 -16.91 11.32
N THR A 155 -10.70 -17.85 11.55
CA THR A 155 -10.66 -18.68 12.78
C THR A 155 -9.42 -18.48 13.64
N ASP A 156 -8.31 -17.98 13.08
CA ASP A 156 -7.09 -17.67 13.85
C ASP A 156 -7.24 -16.33 14.57
N MET A 157 -7.76 -16.38 15.78
CA MET A 157 -8.03 -15.17 16.57
C MET A 157 -6.77 -14.48 17.10
N ASP A 158 -5.64 -15.17 17.14
CA ASP A 158 -4.41 -14.64 17.72
C ASP A 158 -3.55 -13.90 16.68
N HIS A 159 -3.64 -14.26 15.40
CA HIS A 159 -2.73 -13.76 14.36
C HIS A 159 -3.43 -13.09 13.19
N SER A 160 -4.75 -13.25 13.05
CA SER A 160 -5.49 -12.59 11.97
C SER A 160 -5.58 -11.10 12.17
N ALA A 161 -5.37 -10.37 11.07
CA ALA A 161 -5.53 -8.91 11.04
C ALA A 161 -6.91 -8.47 11.54
N PHE A 162 -7.98 -9.19 11.21
CA PHE A 162 -9.33 -8.86 11.67
C PHE A 162 -9.47 -8.96 13.19
N TRP A 163 -9.07 -10.08 13.80
CA TRP A 163 -9.26 -10.30 15.23
C TRP A 163 -8.38 -9.39 16.09
N VAL A 164 -7.12 -9.20 15.69
CA VAL A 164 -6.22 -8.24 16.33
C VAL A 164 -6.83 -6.83 16.28
N ASP A 165 -7.41 -6.48 15.16
CA ASP A 165 -8.03 -5.17 14.97
C ASP A 165 -9.32 -5.01 15.77
N MET A 166 -10.14 -6.05 15.90
CA MET A 166 -11.34 -5.99 16.74
C MET A 166 -10.98 -5.76 18.21
N ARG A 167 -9.93 -6.37 18.72
CA ARG A 167 -9.42 -6.09 20.07
C ARG A 167 -8.98 -4.66 20.23
N PHE A 168 -8.18 -4.17 19.32
CA PHE A 168 -7.73 -2.78 19.36
C PHE A 168 -8.89 -1.79 19.33
N TYR A 169 -9.90 -2.01 18.48
CA TYR A 169 -11.06 -1.12 18.45
C TYR A 169 -11.93 -1.23 19.69
N ASN A 170 -12.02 -2.41 20.29
CA ASN A 170 -12.69 -2.59 21.57
C ASN A 170 -11.98 -1.78 22.67
N ASP A 171 -10.66 -1.84 22.75
CA ASP A 171 -9.87 -1.05 23.71
C ASP A 171 -10.06 0.45 23.47
N MET A 172 -10.03 0.90 22.22
CA MET A 172 -10.28 2.29 21.84
C MET A 172 -11.69 2.76 22.21
N TYR A 173 -12.70 1.91 21.98
CA TYR A 173 -14.08 2.21 22.33
C TYR A 173 -14.28 2.33 23.84
N ASN A 174 -13.80 1.36 24.61
CA ASN A 174 -13.89 1.34 26.08
C ASN A 174 -13.11 2.48 26.74
N ALA A 175 -12.03 2.95 26.09
CA ALA A 175 -11.32 4.15 26.51
C ALA A 175 -12.02 5.47 26.10
N GLY A 176 -13.13 5.42 25.35
CA GLY A 176 -13.83 6.60 24.85
C GLY A 176 -13.08 7.35 23.75
N LEU A 177 -12.14 6.67 23.07
CA LEU A 177 -11.26 7.24 22.06
C LEU A 177 -11.72 6.99 20.62
N LEU A 178 -12.60 6.03 20.39
CA LEU A 178 -13.19 5.76 19.09
C LEU A 178 -14.40 6.70 18.86
N ASP A 179 -14.43 7.37 17.71
CA ASP A 179 -15.59 8.17 17.30
C ASP A 179 -16.82 7.26 17.15
N PRO A 180 -17.91 7.50 17.88
CA PRO A 180 -19.12 6.67 17.82
C PRO A 180 -19.77 6.64 16.43
N ASP A 181 -19.54 7.65 15.58
CA ASP A 181 -20.05 7.67 14.21
C ASP A 181 -19.34 6.65 13.31
N SER A 182 -18.24 6.04 13.77
CA SER A 182 -17.45 5.07 13.01
C SER A 182 -18.25 3.89 12.45
N PHE A 183 -19.36 3.52 13.08
CA PHE A 183 -20.20 2.41 12.63
C PHE A 183 -21.08 2.73 11.42
N THR A 184 -21.27 4.01 11.10
CA THR A 184 -22.18 4.46 10.04
C THR A 184 -21.59 5.52 9.12
N MET A 185 -20.44 6.08 9.48
CA MET A 185 -19.76 7.15 8.75
C MET A 185 -19.20 6.64 7.42
N THR A 186 -19.45 7.41 6.38
CA THR A 186 -18.86 7.17 5.06
C THR A 186 -17.43 7.68 4.96
N GLY A 187 -16.65 7.23 3.98
CA GLY A 187 -15.29 7.73 3.74
C GLY A 187 -15.24 9.24 3.47
N SER A 188 -16.27 9.82 2.86
CA SER A 188 -16.36 11.27 2.64
C SER A 188 -16.55 12.02 3.96
N GLU A 189 -17.43 11.55 4.84
CA GLU A 189 -17.65 12.13 6.18
C GLU A 189 -16.42 11.99 7.06
N LEU A 190 -15.72 10.85 7.00
CA LEU A 190 -14.43 10.66 7.66
C LEU A 190 -13.42 11.71 7.19
N GLY A 191 -13.33 11.92 5.88
CA GLY A 191 -12.42 12.92 5.28
C GLY A 191 -12.71 14.34 5.76
N GLU A 192 -13.98 14.73 5.90
CA GLU A 192 -14.36 16.05 6.42
C GLU A 192 -14.01 16.18 7.92
N LYS A 193 -14.23 15.14 8.73
CA LYS A 193 -13.83 15.14 10.14
C LYS A 193 -12.31 15.19 10.32
N VAL A 194 -11.54 14.50 9.47
CA VAL A 194 -10.07 14.59 9.45
C VAL A 194 -9.64 16.03 9.16
N LYS A 195 -10.18 16.67 8.12
CA LYS A 195 -9.90 18.06 7.78
C LYS A 195 -10.26 19.03 8.91
N ALA A 196 -11.31 18.73 9.65
CA ALA A 196 -11.71 19.51 10.83
C ALA A 196 -10.79 19.29 12.05
N GLY A 197 -9.79 18.41 11.97
CA GLY A 197 -8.88 18.10 13.07
C GLY A 197 -9.53 17.30 14.20
N THR A 198 -10.53 16.48 13.90
CA THR A 198 -11.32 15.72 14.87
C THR A 198 -10.54 14.57 15.51
N TYR A 199 -9.46 14.11 14.90
CA TYR A 199 -8.71 12.92 15.33
C TYR A 199 -7.25 13.22 15.65
N VAL A 200 -6.68 12.48 16.59
CA VAL A 200 -5.26 12.59 16.96
C VAL A 200 -4.40 11.46 16.38
N ALA A 201 -5.04 10.41 15.89
CA ALA A 201 -4.38 9.22 15.35
C ALA A 201 -5.14 8.65 14.14
N SER A 202 -4.48 7.74 13.42
CA SER A 202 -5.08 6.98 12.33
C SER A 202 -4.51 5.58 12.28
N ARG A 203 -5.27 4.67 11.67
CA ARG A 203 -4.81 3.31 11.40
C ARG A 203 -4.50 3.03 9.95
N THR A 204 -5.19 3.72 9.07
CA THR A 204 -5.05 3.46 7.64
C THR A 204 -3.88 4.24 7.08
N ARG A 205 -3.18 3.60 6.17
CA ARG A 205 -2.18 4.24 5.32
C ARG A 205 -2.79 5.18 4.29
N ASP A 206 -4.08 5.35 4.25
CA ASP A 206 -4.66 6.20 3.22
C ASP A 206 -4.17 7.64 3.38
N ASN A 207 -3.01 7.89 2.77
CA ASN A 207 -2.33 9.17 2.79
C ASN A 207 -3.18 10.30 2.22
N ASN A 208 -4.22 9.99 1.45
CA ASN A 208 -5.12 10.99 0.93
C ASN A 208 -6.03 11.55 2.04
N LEU A 209 -6.37 10.73 3.04
CA LEU A 209 -7.18 11.16 4.18
C LEU A 209 -6.34 11.77 5.31
N TYR A 210 -5.14 11.21 5.57
CA TYR A 210 -4.31 11.56 6.72
C TYR A 210 -2.97 12.19 6.35
N ASN A 211 -2.86 12.73 5.16
CA ASN A 211 -1.69 13.49 4.73
C ASN A 211 -1.61 14.84 5.49
N VAL A 212 -0.41 15.33 5.70
CA VAL A 212 -0.13 16.67 6.26
C VAL A 212 -0.89 17.80 5.55
N ASN A 213 -1.14 17.66 4.27
CA ASN A 213 -1.88 18.65 3.48
C ASN A 213 -3.39 18.67 3.78
N VAL A 214 -3.87 17.79 4.63
CA VAL A 214 -5.27 17.77 5.08
C VAL A 214 -5.54 18.84 6.13
N LEU A 215 -4.53 19.22 6.93
CA LEU A 215 -4.63 20.33 7.86
C LEU A 215 -4.21 21.62 7.15
N GLU A 216 -5.04 22.67 7.30
CA GLU A 216 -5.02 23.87 6.44
C GLU A 216 -3.72 24.68 6.45
N ASP A 217 -2.85 24.54 7.47
CA ASP A 217 -1.64 25.36 7.60
C ASP A 217 -0.37 24.54 7.56
N VAL A 218 0.27 24.52 6.40
CA VAL A 218 1.56 23.86 6.16
C VAL A 218 2.74 24.45 6.95
N ASN A 219 2.54 25.58 7.62
CA ASN A 219 3.56 26.24 8.45
C ASN A 219 3.48 25.83 9.92
N THR A 220 2.52 24.98 10.29
CA THR A 220 2.38 24.44 11.65
C THR A 220 2.95 23.03 11.75
N LEU A 221 3.04 22.54 12.98
CA LEU A 221 3.37 21.12 13.24
C LEU A 221 2.13 20.22 13.26
N GLU A 222 0.97 20.78 12.95
CA GLU A 222 -0.30 20.05 12.92
C GLU A 222 -0.36 19.19 11.67
N GLY A 223 -0.17 17.91 11.85
CA GLY A 223 -0.20 16.94 10.78
C GLY A 223 0.08 15.55 11.31
N TYR A 224 -0.06 14.57 10.45
CA TYR A 224 0.10 13.17 10.81
C TYR A 224 1.45 12.67 10.31
N VAL A 225 2.17 12.03 11.20
CA VAL A 225 3.42 11.32 10.90
C VAL A 225 3.27 9.85 11.24
N MET A 226 4.04 9.03 10.55
CA MET A 226 4.15 7.61 10.88
C MET A 226 5.36 7.41 11.79
N ILE A 227 5.09 6.86 12.97
CA ILE A 227 6.13 6.42 13.92
C ILE A 227 6.42 4.96 13.64
N PRO A 228 7.63 4.64 13.14
CA PRO A 228 8.01 3.25 12.89
C PRO A 228 8.06 2.48 14.21
N SER A 229 7.50 1.28 14.23
CA SER A 229 7.67 0.33 15.32
C SER A 229 9.00 -0.40 15.15
N GLU A 230 9.83 -0.48 16.21
CA GLU A 230 11.04 -1.31 16.18
C GLU A 230 10.65 -2.78 15.99
N GLY A 231 11.29 -3.44 15.04
CA GLY A 231 10.94 -4.80 14.62
C GLY A 231 9.79 -4.87 13.60
N ALA A 232 9.24 -3.73 13.19
CA ALA A 232 8.25 -3.69 12.13
C ALA A 232 8.83 -4.22 10.82
N VAL A 233 8.02 -4.97 10.12
CA VAL A 233 8.33 -5.37 8.75
C VAL A 233 8.02 -4.19 7.86
N MET A 234 9.03 -3.69 7.14
CA MET A 234 8.78 -2.76 6.07
C MET A 234 8.17 -3.51 4.89
N HIS A 235 6.99 -3.13 4.55
CA HIS A 235 6.30 -3.63 3.39
C HIS A 235 6.46 -2.64 2.24
N ALA A 236 7.13 -3.07 1.21
CA ALA A 236 7.14 -2.36 -0.04
C ALA A 236 5.88 -2.74 -0.82
N ASP A 237 4.86 -1.92 -0.76
CA ASP A 237 3.58 -2.20 -1.42
C ASP A 237 3.67 -2.39 -2.94
N PHE A 238 4.77 -1.97 -3.52
CA PHE A 238 4.96 -1.96 -4.97
C PHE A 238 6.13 -2.81 -5.44
N LEU A 239 6.72 -3.59 -4.56
CA LEU A 239 7.79 -4.50 -4.91
C LEU A 239 7.25 -5.90 -5.19
N THR A 240 6.24 -5.95 -5.97
CA THR A 240 6.06 -7.12 -6.80
C THR A 240 6.84 -6.89 -8.07
N PRO A 241 7.64 -7.87 -8.51
CA PRO A 241 8.38 -7.78 -9.77
C PRO A 241 7.50 -7.52 -10.97
N CYS A 242 6.23 -7.51 -10.80
CA CYS A 242 5.20 -7.29 -11.80
C CYS A 242 4.22 -6.22 -11.38
N GLY A 243 4.62 -5.15 -10.68
CA GLY A 243 3.76 -4.04 -10.35
C GLY A 243 2.29 -4.42 -10.20
N TYR A 244 2.06 -5.32 -9.26
CA TYR A 244 0.80 -6.00 -9.19
C TYR A 244 -0.33 -5.06 -8.79
N ALA A 245 -1.21 -4.76 -9.74
CA ALA A 245 -2.55 -4.29 -9.44
C ALA A 245 -3.54 -5.33 -10.02
N PRO A 246 -4.18 -6.16 -9.19
CA PRO A 246 -5.23 -7.04 -9.68
C PRO A 246 -6.33 -6.20 -10.30
N GLY A 247 -6.60 -6.43 -11.59
CA GLY A 247 -7.65 -5.72 -12.29
C GLY A 247 -7.21 -4.80 -13.43
N ASP A 248 -5.98 -4.33 -13.43
CA ASP A 248 -5.49 -3.39 -14.44
C ASP A 248 -4.66 -4.09 -15.53
N TYR A 249 -5.28 -5.04 -16.23
CA TYR A 249 -4.61 -5.77 -17.31
C TYR A 249 -4.86 -5.12 -18.66
N THR A 250 -3.79 -4.78 -19.37
CA THR A 250 -3.86 -4.34 -20.77
C THR A 250 -3.55 -5.49 -21.70
N PHE A 251 -4.34 -5.67 -22.75
CA PHE A 251 -4.12 -6.68 -23.77
C PHE A 251 -4.48 -6.17 -25.16
N LEU A 252 -3.92 -6.79 -26.18
CA LEU A 252 -4.31 -6.57 -27.56
C LEU A 252 -5.47 -7.48 -27.91
N SER A 253 -6.56 -6.91 -28.43
CA SER A 253 -7.68 -7.71 -28.94
C SER A 253 -7.23 -8.54 -30.14
N ALA A 254 -7.48 -9.85 -30.09
CA ALA A 254 -7.16 -10.76 -31.19
C ALA A 254 -7.99 -10.48 -32.45
N SER A 255 -9.14 -9.80 -32.32
CA SER A 255 -10.04 -9.42 -33.42
C SER A 255 -9.81 -8.00 -33.95
N SER A 256 -8.83 -7.27 -33.43
CA SER A 256 -8.58 -5.89 -33.86
C SER A 256 -7.81 -5.85 -35.17
N ASP A 257 -8.32 -5.13 -36.15
CA ASP A 257 -7.60 -4.83 -37.41
C ASP A 257 -6.48 -3.80 -37.19
N ASN A 258 -6.48 -3.09 -36.07
CA ASN A 258 -5.50 -2.04 -35.73
C ASN A 258 -4.49 -2.50 -34.67
N TRP A 259 -4.31 -3.80 -34.49
CA TRP A 259 -3.45 -4.33 -33.45
C TRP A 259 -1.98 -3.85 -33.55
N GLU A 260 -1.43 -3.64 -34.76
CA GLU A 260 -0.06 -3.13 -34.94
C GLU A 260 0.08 -1.69 -34.38
N ALA A 261 -0.94 -0.86 -34.56
CA ALA A 261 -0.92 0.49 -33.99
C ALA A 261 -1.01 0.43 -32.46
N ALA A 262 -1.83 -0.47 -31.89
CA ALA A 262 -1.92 -0.67 -30.47
C ALA A 262 -0.63 -1.29 -29.88
N ALA A 263 0.03 -2.19 -30.60
CA ALA A 263 1.32 -2.74 -30.23
C ALA A 263 2.40 -1.63 -30.13
N LYS A 264 2.40 -0.66 -31.04
CA LYS A 264 3.29 0.50 -30.96
C LYS A 264 3.03 1.36 -29.72
N VAL A 265 1.79 1.47 -29.28
CA VAL A 265 1.44 2.18 -28.03
C VAL A 265 2.01 1.43 -26.83
N ILE A 266 1.86 0.11 -26.76
CA ILE A 266 2.47 -0.69 -25.70
C ILE A 266 3.99 -0.53 -25.73
N ASN A 267 4.61 -0.63 -26.91
CA ASN A 267 6.06 -0.47 -27.04
C ASN A 267 6.55 0.91 -26.58
N PHE A 268 5.77 1.96 -26.90
CA PHE A 268 6.08 3.33 -26.48
C PHE A 268 6.10 3.46 -24.96
N TYR A 269 5.08 2.94 -24.27
CA TYR A 269 5.04 3.02 -22.82
C TYR A 269 6.08 2.13 -22.11
N HIS A 270 6.59 1.08 -22.78
CA HIS A 270 7.67 0.24 -22.26
C HIS A 270 9.08 0.80 -22.50
N ASP A 271 9.18 2.02 -23.04
CA ASP A 271 10.44 2.76 -23.10
C ASP A 271 10.67 3.46 -21.76
N PRO A 272 11.78 3.19 -21.04
CA PRO A 272 12.11 3.88 -19.79
C PRO A 272 12.13 5.40 -19.90
N ASP A 273 12.61 5.94 -21.04
CA ASP A 273 12.66 7.38 -21.27
C ASP A 273 11.25 8.00 -21.33
N VAL A 274 10.26 7.25 -21.79
CA VAL A 274 8.86 7.70 -21.80
C VAL A 274 8.32 7.80 -20.38
N SER A 275 8.63 6.87 -19.49
CA SER A 275 8.25 6.98 -18.08
C SER A 275 8.90 8.21 -17.43
N ARG A 276 10.19 8.45 -17.69
CA ARG A 276 10.87 9.69 -17.25
C ARG A 276 10.18 10.94 -17.81
N LEU A 277 9.80 10.92 -19.10
CA LEU A 277 9.07 12.02 -19.74
C LEU A 277 7.73 12.30 -19.06
N ILE A 278 6.97 11.26 -18.72
CA ILE A 278 5.66 11.38 -18.08
C ILE A 278 5.77 12.00 -16.69
N TYR A 279 6.74 11.52 -15.89
CA TYR A 279 6.86 11.91 -14.49
C TYR A 279 7.74 13.16 -14.26
N SER A 280 8.69 13.44 -15.12
CA SER A 280 9.65 14.54 -14.95
C SER A 280 9.65 15.55 -16.08
N GLY A 281 8.96 15.25 -17.17
CA GLY A 281 8.88 16.15 -18.34
C GLY A 281 10.12 16.05 -19.25
N ILE A 282 10.28 17.04 -20.11
CA ILE A 282 11.24 17.07 -21.23
C ILE A 282 12.60 17.56 -20.72
N GLN A 283 13.65 16.77 -21.01
CA GLN A 283 15.02 17.19 -20.77
C GLN A 283 15.37 18.51 -21.51
N GLY A 284 16.17 19.35 -20.88
CA GLY A 284 16.50 20.68 -21.37
C GLY A 284 15.42 21.74 -21.10
N THR A 285 14.15 21.32 -20.98
CA THR A 285 13.01 22.20 -20.66
C THR A 285 12.66 22.15 -19.18
N HIS A 286 12.41 20.96 -18.62
CA HIS A 286 11.93 20.81 -17.25
C HIS A 286 13.03 20.34 -16.29
N TRP A 287 13.97 19.57 -16.79
CA TRP A 287 15.14 19.07 -16.07
C TRP A 287 16.35 18.96 -16.99
N ASP A 288 17.54 18.82 -16.42
CA ASP A 288 18.75 18.53 -17.16
C ASP A 288 19.78 17.87 -16.24
N TYR A 289 20.83 17.29 -16.81
CA TYR A 289 21.95 16.79 -16.04
C TYR A 289 22.85 17.96 -15.60
N ASP A 290 23.29 17.93 -14.34
CA ASP A 290 24.33 18.82 -13.86
C ASP A 290 25.74 18.42 -14.34
N ALA A 291 26.76 19.10 -13.85
CA ALA A 291 28.15 18.84 -14.24
C ALA A 291 28.68 17.46 -13.80
N ASP A 292 28.06 16.87 -12.80
CA ASP A 292 28.41 15.58 -12.25
C ASP A 292 27.55 14.43 -12.86
N GLY A 293 26.68 14.77 -13.82
CA GLY A 293 25.80 13.82 -14.50
C GLY A 293 24.56 13.45 -13.68
N VAL A 294 24.21 14.24 -12.66
CA VAL A 294 23.01 14.01 -11.85
C VAL A 294 21.83 14.78 -12.45
N PRO A 295 20.68 14.12 -12.74
CA PRO A 295 19.52 14.81 -13.27
C PRO A 295 18.88 15.71 -12.22
N GLN A 296 18.71 17.00 -12.57
CA GLN A 296 18.18 18.04 -11.70
C GLN A 296 16.93 18.66 -12.30
N LEU A 297 15.86 18.77 -11.52
CA LEU A 297 14.70 19.59 -11.87
C LEU A 297 15.10 21.07 -11.87
N LYS A 298 14.57 21.82 -12.83
CA LYS A 298 14.70 23.28 -12.82
C LYS A 298 13.87 23.87 -11.69
N ASP A 299 14.41 24.89 -11.03
CA ASP A 299 13.78 25.52 -9.86
C ASP A 299 12.35 26.02 -10.15
N GLU A 300 12.11 26.56 -11.34
CA GLU A 300 10.78 27.02 -11.77
C GLU A 300 9.75 25.89 -11.85
N VAL A 301 10.17 24.69 -12.27
CA VAL A 301 9.31 23.50 -12.34
C VAL A 301 8.97 23.00 -10.93
N PHE A 302 9.99 22.99 -10.08
CA PHE A 302 9.83 22.62 -8.68
C PHE A 302 8.89 23.57 -7.92
N GLN A 303 9.03 24.90 -8.14
CA GLN A 303 8.13 25.90 -7.55
C GLN A 303 6.68 25.67 -7.98
N LYS A 304 6.43 25.44 -9.28
CA LYS A 304 5.09 25.13 -9.78
C LYS A 304 4.51 23.86 -9.18
N ALA A 305 5.32 22.81 -8.98
CA ALA A 305 4.90 21.60 -8.31
C ALA A 305 4.50 21.84 -6.85
N THR A 306 5.19 22.73 -6.16
CA THR A 306 4.87 23.12 -4.79
C THR A 306 3.61 23.98 -4.70
N GLU A 307 3.43 24.93 -5.64
CA GLU A 307 2.30 25.86 -5.64
C GLU A 307 0.99 25.21 -6.10
N LEU A 308 1.06 24.34 -7.11
CA LEU A 308 -0.12 23.78 -7.79
C LEU A 308 -0.43 22.34 -7.35
N GLY A 309 0.51 21.68 -6.66
CA GLY A 309 0.45 20.27 -6.32
C GLY A 309 0.94 19.38 -7.48
N TYR A 310 2.07 18.70 -7.29
CA TYR A 310 2.57 17.71 -8.25
C TYR A 310 1.49 16.65 -8.55
N GLY A 311 1.28 16.34 -9.84
CA GLY A 311 0.23 15.42 -10.28
C GLY A 311 -1.18 16.00 -10.33
N SER A 312 -1.38 17.28 -9.98
CA SER A 312 -2.68 17.94 -10.13
C SER A 312 -2.98 18.32 -11.59
N GLU A 313 -4.26 18.46 -11.92
CA GLU A 313 -4.70 18.97 -13.23
C GLU A 313 -4.15 20.39 -13.51
N ALA A 314 -4.04 21.22 -12.47
CA ALA A 314 -3.50 22.57 -12.59
C ALA A 314 -2.00 22.54 -12.94
N PHE A 315 -1.23 21.66 -12.28
CA PHE A 315 0.18 21.45 -12.57
C PHE A 315 0.40 20.93 -14.01
N PHE A 316 -0.40 19.93 -14.42
CA PHE A 316 -0.34 19.41 -15.79
C PHE A 316 -0.64 20.47 -16.85
N LYS A 317 -1.67 21.29 -16.65
CA LYS A 317 -2.04 22.36 -17.59
C LYS A 317 -0.92 23.40 -17.73
N GLU A 318 -0.21 23.68 -16.65
CA GLU A 318 0.84 24.69 -16.61
C GLU A 318 2.20 24.18 -17.13
N THR A 319 2.52 22.91 -16.92
CA THR A 319 3.84 22.35 -17.20
C THR A 319 3.85 21.30 -18.32
N GLY A 320 2.73 20.68 -18.60
CA GLY A 320 2.65 19.51 -19.47
C GLY A 320 3.19 18.21 -18.86
N ILE A 321 3.61 18.24 -17.57
CA ILE A 321 4.07 17.07 -16.84
C ILE A 321 2.86 16.41 -16.18
N TRP A 322 2.60 15.15 -16.50
CA TRP A 322 1.44 14.46 -15.94
C TRP A 322 1.60 14.21 -14.43
N GLY A 323 2.71 13.61 -14.01
CA GLY A 323 3.04 13.40 -12.59
C GLY A 323 2.09 12.48 -11.82
N GLY A 324 1.03 12.00 -12.45
CA GLY A 324 0.05 11.10 -11.85
C GLY A 324 0.23 9.66 -12.30
N TYR A 325 -0.45 8.73 -11.61
CA TYR A 325 -0.52 7.33 -12.00
C TYR A 325 -1.11 7.19 -13.42
N TRP A 326 -0.51 6.32 -14.22
CA TRP A 326 -0.96 6.02 -15.56
C TRP A 326 -0.99 4.51 -15.79
N GLU A 327 -2.16 3.96 -16.06
CA GLU A 327 -2.42 2.51 -16.15
C GLU A 327 -1.62 1.78 -17.24
N LEU A 328 -1.07 2.50 -18.21
CA LEU A 328 -0.24 1.92 -19.27
C LEU A 328 1.26 2.01 -19.01
N THR A 329 1.70 2.75 -18.00
CA THR A 329 3.12 2.87 -17.67
C THR A 329 3.60 1.64 -16.90
N PRO A 330 4.62 0.92 -17.38
CA PRO A 330 5.19 -0.21 -16.66
C PRO A 330 5.99 0.21 -15.43
N TRP A 331 6.24 1.51 -15.24
CA TRP A 331 7.00 2.06 -14.14
C TRP A 331 6.16 3.05 -13.35
N CYS A 332 6.31 3.05 -12.06
CA CYS A 332 5.73 4.08 -11.22
C CYS A 332 6.72 5.24 -11.00
N GLU A 333 6.25 6.31 -10.39
CA GLU A 333 7.05 7.51 -10.12
C GLU A 333 8.31 7.25 -9.29
N THR A 334 8.29 6.21 -8.46
CA THR A 334 9.36 5.82 -7.54
C THR A 334 10.25 4.70 -8.06
N GLY A 335 9.97 4.19 -9.27
CA GLY A 335 10.83 3.25 -9.95
C GLY A 335 12.14 3.89 -10.42
N SER A 336 13.18 3.08 -10.60
CA SER A 336 14.50 3.54 -11.05
C SER A 336 14.66 3.41 -12.55
N HIS A 337 14.95 4.54 -13.18
CA HIS A 337 15.39 4.59 -14.56
C HIS A 337 16.79 3.96 -14.71
N PRO A 338 17.16 3.40 -15.88
CA PRO A 338 18.48 2.79 -16.10
C PRO A 338 19.71 3.67 -15.81
N ASP A 339 19.53 4.99 -15.71
CA ASP A 339 20.59 5.91 -15.26
C ASP A 339 20.80 5.91 -13.73
N GLY A 340 20.03 5.12 -12.99
CA GLY A 340 20.09 4.99 -11.52
C GLY A 340 19.32 6.04 -10.74
N TYR A 341 18.53 6.91 -11.39
CA TYR A 341 17.70 7.93 -10.75
C TYR A 341 16.21 7.60 -10.92
N PHE A 342 15.34 8.16 -10.05
CA PHE A 342 13.91 7.91 -10.13
C PHE A 342 13.30 8.38 -11.46
N TYR A 343 12.26 7.69 -11.92
CA TYR A 343 11.46 8.17 -13.04
C TYR A 343 10.87 9.54 -12.75
N SER A 344 10.34 9.74 -11.54
CA SER A 344 10.01 11.07 -11.05
C SER A 344 11.17 11.71 -10.31
N LEU A 345 11.83 12.66 -10.93
CA LEU A 345 12.90 13.43 -10.28
C LEU A 345 12.40 14.27 -9.09
N PHE A 346 11.08 14.45 -8.94
CA PHE A 346 10.47 15.03 -7.73
C PHE A 346 10.67 14.13 -6.51
N GLN A 347 10.85 12.83 -6.69
CA GLN A 347 11.08 11.87 -5.62
C GLN A 347 12.55 11.81 -5.16
N GLU A 348 13.48 12.44 -5.89
CA GLU A 348 14.86 12.51 -5.47
C GLU A 348 15.00 13.21 -4.11
N GLN A 349 15.81 12.64 -3.22
CA GLN A 349 15.96 13.14 -1.84
C GLN A 349 16.32 14.63 -1.78
N THR A 350 17.15 15.11 -2.70
CA THR A 350 17.54 16.52 -2.81
C THR A 350 16.36 17.43 -3.16
N ASN A 351 15.42 16.96 -3.97
CA ASN A 351 14.22 17.70 -4.33
C ASN A 351 13.17 17.61 -3.22
N ARG A 352 12.97 16.40 -2.63
CA ARG A 352 12.08 16.24 -1.48
C ARG A 352 12.48 17.12 -0.30
N ALA A 353 13.78 17.24 -0.02
CA ALA A 353 14.29 18.12 1.03
C ALA A 353 13.91 19.61 0.81
N LYS A 354 13.75 20.06 -0.44
CA LYS A 354 13.33 21.43 -0.76
C LYS A 354 11.82 21.63 -0.54
N ALA A 355 11.01 20.56 -0.66
CA ALA A 355 9.55 20.60 -0.60
C ALA A 355 8.97 20.34 0.80
N LEU A 356 9.82 20.04 1.79
CA LEU A 356 9.34 19.74 3.13
C LEU A 356 8.55 20.90 3.74
N ASN A 357 7.35 20.61 4.23
CA ASN A 357 6.60 21.51 5.09
C ASN A 357 7.26 21.67 6.48
N ALA A 358 6.68 22.48 7.35
CA ALA A 358 7.24 22.73 8.68
C ALA A 358 7.27 21.46 9.54
N MET A 359 6.24 20.63 9.45
CA MET A 359 6.14 19.38 10.23
C MET A 359 7.18 18.35 9.76
N ASP A 360 7.32 18.11 8.45
CA ASP A 360 8.31 17.16 7.91
C ASP A 360 9.74 17.58 8.26
N LYS A 361 10.04 18.87 8.21
CA LYS A 361 11.34 19.44 8.63
C LYS A 361 11.59 19.20 10.12
N ASP A 362 10.59 19.45 10.94
CA ASP A 362 10.70 19.27 12.39
C ASP A 362 10.82 17.78 12.75
N PHE A 363 10.04 16.90 12.10
CA PHE A 363 10.15 15.45 12.24
C PHE A 363 11.56 14.97 11.90
N ALA A 364 12.04 15.27 10.68
CA ALA A 364 13.36 14.87 10.22
C ALA A 364 14.47 15.39 11.15
N THR A 365 14.41 16.68 11.53
CA THR A 365 15.37 17.31 12.42
C THR A 365 15.36 16.68 13.81
N THR A 366 14.19 16.30 14.33
CA THR A 366 14.05 15.64 15.65
C THR A 366 14.81 14.33 15.69
N TYR A 367 14.83 13.59 14.57
CA TYR A 367 15.60 12.34 14.45
C TYR A 367 17.02 12.53 13.87
N GLY A 368 17.43 13.76 13.55
CA GLY A 368 18.79 14.08 13.08
C GLY A 368 19.02 13.85 11.58
N PHE A 369 17.97 13.89 10.77
CA PHE A 369 18.02 13.67 9.33
C PHE A 369 17.56 14.88 8.52
N ALA A 370 17.88 14.88 7.22
CA ALA A 370 17.48 15.95 6.30
C ALA A 370 16.02 15.80 5.82
N THR A 371 15.51 14.57 5.74
CA THR A 371 14.16 14.23 5.31
C THR A 371 13.61 13.08 6.14
N PRO A 372 12.27 12.93 6.26
CA PRO A 372 11.66 11.74 6.86
C PRO A 372 12.13 10.45 6.20
N SER A 373 12.21 10.39 4.86
CA SER A 373 12.73 9.23 4.12
C SER A 373 14.15 8.85 4.54
N ALA A 374 15.05 9.82 4.72
CA ALA A 374 16.42 9.52 5.14
C ALA A 374 16.46 8.87 6.53
N TYR A 375 15.58 9.30 7.45
CA TYR A 375 15.41 8.63 8.74
C TYR A 375 14.93 7.18 8.56
N HIS A 376 13.90 6.97 7.77
CA HIS A 376 13.33 5.65 7.53
C HIS A 376 14.35 4.69 6.90
N VAL A 377 15.10 5.14 5.89
CA VAL A 377 16.18 4.34 5.30
C VAL A 377 17.22 3.96 6.34
N SER A 378 17.57 4.87 7.27
CA SER A 378 18.52 4.57 8.33
C SER A 378 18.07 3.46 9.29
N LEU A 379 16.76 3.31 9.50
CA LEU A 379 16.21 2.22 10.31
C LEU A 379 16.35 0.88 9.60
N ILE A 380 16.20 0.86 8.27
CA ILE A 380 16.43 -0.34 7.44
C ILE A 380 17.91 -0.70 7.48
N ASP A 381 18.80 0.24 7.20
CA ASP A 381 20.25 0.03 7.14
C ASP A 381 20.81 -0.45 8.49
N SER A 382 20.20 0.01 9.59
CA SER A 382 20.57 -0.42 10.95
C SER A 382 19.93 -1.76 11.38
N GLY A 383 19.06 -2.35 10.55
CA GLY A 383 18.34 -3.59 10.87
C GLY A 383 17.24 -3.42 11.93
N LYS A 384 16.85 -2.20 12.26
CA LYS A 384 15.76 -1.92 13.20
C LYS A 384 14.38 -2.21 12.57
N ILE A 385 14.28 -2.03 11.26
CA ILE A 385 13.12 -2.40 10.46
C ILE A 385 13.55 -3.47 9.47
N THR A 386 12.84 -4.58 9.46
CA THR A 386 13.07 -5.66 8.49
C THR A 386 12.36 -5.34 7.18
N THR A 387 13.10 -5.27 6.10
CA THR A 387 12.53 -5.13 4.77
C THR A 387 12.15 -6.51 4.23
N LEU A 388 10.88 -6.66 3.88
CA LEU A 388 10.41 -7.82 3.14
C LEU A 388 9.77 -7.34 1.82
N VAL A 389 9.98 -8.10 0.77
CA VAL A 389 9.17 -7.95 -0.45
C VAL A 389 7.77 -8.41 -0.06
N GLY A 390 6.86 -7.47 0.00
CA GLY A 390 5.45 -7.74 0.26
C GLY A 390 4.80 -8.48 -0.91
N GLU A 391 3.57 -8.88 -0.75
CA GLU A 391 2.74 -9.47 -1.80
C GLU A 391 3.05 -10.93 -2.19
N ARG A 392 3.94 -11.64 -1.47
CA ARG A 392 4.19 -13.07 -1.71
C ARG A 392 2.88 -13.87 -1.80
N GLY A 393 2.02 -13.72 -0.79
CA GLY A 393 0.74 -14.43 -0.76
C GLY A 393 -0.17 -14.05 -1.92
N LEU A 394 -0.17 -12.80 -2.30
CA LEU A 394 -0.95 -12.30 -3.41
C LEU A 394 -0.44 -12.83 -4.76
N LEU A 395 0.88 -12.85 -4.97
CA LEU A 395 1.48 -13.49 -6.14
C LEU A 395 1.12 -14.97 -6.24
N VAL A 396 1.11 -15.68 -5.11
CA VAL A 396 0.68 -17.09 -5.07
C VAL A 396 -0.76 -17.23 -5.50
N THR A 397 -1.66 -16.37 -5.04
CA THR A 397 -3.11 -16.48 -5.35
C THR A 397 -3.48 -16.00 -6.75
N MET A 398 -2.65 -15.18 -7.41
CA MET A 398 -2.87 -14.79 -8.82
C MET A 398 -3.04 -15.98 -9.78
N GLY A 399 -2.33 -17.07 -9.53
CA GLY A 399 -2.44 -18.28 -10.32
C GLY A 399 -3.71 -19.11 -10.06
N ILE A 400 -4.52 -18.73 -9.06
CA ILE A 400 -5.72 -19.45 -8.62
C ILE A 400 -6.96 -18.76 -9.23
N THR A 401 -7.23 -19.06 -10.50
CA THR A 401 -8.29 -18.32 -11.26
C THR A 401 -9.67 -18.98 -11.20
N ASP A 402 -9.75 -20.26 -10.89
CA ASP A 402 -10.97 -21.06 -11.02
C ASP A 402 -11.52 -21.49 -9.65
N ILE A 403 -11.77 -20.52 -8.76
CA ILE A 403 -12.41 -20.81 -7.47
C ILE A 403 -13.85 -21.30 -7.72
N PRO A 404 -14.25 -22.49 -7.22
CA PRO A 404 -15.61 -23.00 -7.38
C PRO A 404 -16.66 -22.04 -6.81
N LEU A 405 -17.80 -21.93 -7.47
CA LEU A 405 -18.86 -20.98 -7.09
C LEU A 405 -19.45 -21.26 -5.70
N ASP A 406 -19.47 -22.52 -5.27
CA ASP A 406 -19.88 -22.89 -3.92
C ASP A 406 -18.87 -22.41 -2.87
N VAL A 407 -17.58 -22.55 -3.13
CA VAL A 407 -16.51 -22.01 -2.27
C VAL A 407 -16.60 -20.48 -2.17
N GLN A 408 -16.73 -19.78 -3.32
CA GLN A 408 -16.91 -18.32 -3.32
C GLN A 408 -18.13 -17.89 -2.49
N ARG A 409 -19.23 -18.62 -2.59
CA ARG A 409 -20.45 -18.32 -1.82
C ARG A 409 -20.24 -18.50 -0.32
N ILE A 410 -19.52 -19.54 0.10
CA ILE A 410 -19.18 -19.75 1.51
C ILE A 410 -18.31 -18.58 2.00
N MET A 411 -17.24 -18.23 1.28
CA MET A 411 -16.35 -17.11 1.66
C MET A 411 -17.10 -15.78 1.78
N THR A 412 -17.99 -15.48 0.83
CA THR A 412 -18.82 -14.28 0.88
C THR A 412 -19.72 -14.27 2.10
N ASN A 413 -20.37 -15.40 2.41
CA ASN A 413 -21.21 -15.55 3.59
C ASN A 413 -20.41 -15.41 4.90
N CYS A 414 -19.17 -15.91 4.94
CA CYS A 414 -18.28 -15.72 6.09
C CYS A 414 -17.93 -14.23 6.29
N ASN A 415 -17.66 -13.47 5.24
CA ASN A 415 -17.46 -12.03 5.33
C ASN A 415 -18.69 -11.32 5.90
N ASP A 416 -19.88 -11.68 5.42
CA ASP A 416 -21.14 -11.10 5.89
C ASP A 416 -21.38 -11.40 7.38
N ILE A 417 -21.06 -12.62 7.82
CA ILE A 417 -21.13 -13.00 9.23
C ILE A 417 -20.17 -12.15 10.05
N LEU A 418 -18.88 -12.10 9.70
CA LEU A 418 -17.93 -11.28 10.45
C LEU A 418 -18.39 -9.82 10.55
N PHE A 419 -18.88 -9.24 9.45
CA PHE A 419 -19.31 -7.84 9.46
C PHE A 419 -20.50 -7.60 10.41
N GLN A 420 -21.41 -8.57 10.56
CA GLN A 420 -22.52 -8.47 11.51
C GLN A 420 -22.03 -8.44 12.96
N TYR A 421 -20.93 -9.11 13.29
CA TYR A 421 -20.36 -9.14 14.63
C TYR A 421 -19.46 -7.94 14.98
N VAL A 422 -19.03 -7.13 14.00
CA VAL A 422 -18.12 -6.00 14.24
C VAL A 422 -18.61 -5.08 15.35
N ALA A 423 -19.87 -4.63 15.27
CA ALA A 423 -20.38 -3.69 16.25
C ALA A 423 -20.43 -4.28 17.66
N GLU A 424 -20.86 -5.53 17.82
CA GLU A 424 -20.92 -6.22 19.10
C GLU A 424 -19.52 -6.44 19.68
N LEU A 425 -18.55 -6.88 18.86
CA LEU A 425 -17.17 -7.07 19.28
C LEU A 425 -16.53 -5.74 19.74
N VAL A 426 -16.69 -4.69 18.96
CA VAL A 426 -16.09 -3.38 19.27
C VAL A 426 -16.71 -2.75 20.52
N THR A 427 -18.01 -2.95 20.76
CA THR A 427 -18.72 -2.34 21.90
C THR A 427 -18.82 -3.24 23.14
N ALA A 428 -18.23 -4.42 23.12
CA ALA A 428 -18.20 -5.31 24.28
C ALA A 428 -17.59 -4.61 25.51
N GLU A 429 -18.28 -4.69 26.65
CA GLU A 429 -17.89 -3.95 27.88
C GLU A 429 -16.79 -4.65 28.69
N SER A 430 -16.48 -5.91 28.35
CA SER A 430 -15.46 -6.69 29.03
C SER A 430 -14.83 -7.75 28.11
N ASP A 431 -13.66 -8.23 28.49
CA ASP A 431 -13.01 -9.37 27.81
C ASP A 431 -13.85 -10.64 27.80
N GLU A 432 -14.62 -10.87 28.88
CA GLU A 432 -15.51 -12.06 28.96
C GLU A 432 -16.63 -11.94 27.91
N GLU A 433 -17.23 -10.77 27.79
CA GLU A 433 -18.26 -10.50 26.78
C GLU A 433 -17.70 -10.58 25.36
N PHE A 434 -16.58 -9.92 25.10
CA PHE A 434 -15.89 -10.00 23.81
C PHE A 434 -15.64 -11.45 23.40
N ASN A 435 -15.08 -12.26 24.31
CA ASN A 435 -14.76 -13.66 24.04
C ASN A 435 -16.03 -14.49 23.81
N ALA A 436 -17.14 -14.20 24.50
CA ALA A 436 -18.40 -14.88 24.27
C ALA A 436 -18.99 -14.56 22.89
N ILE A 437 -18.94 -13.29 22.47
CA ILE A 437 -19.37 -12.84 21.14
C ILE A 437 -18.49 -13.49 20.06
N ALA A 438 -17.18 -13.48 20.24
CA ALA A 438 -16.24 -14.11 19.31
C ALA A 438 -16.49 -15.62 19.18
N ALA A 439 -16.75 -16.32 20.27
CA ALA A 439 -17.06 -17.75 20.26
C ALA A 439 -18.37 -18.04 19.50
N GLN A 440 -19.39 -17.18 19.64
CA GLN A 440 -20.63 -17.31 18.86
C GLN A 440 -20.36 -17.09 17.37
N CYS A 441 -19.59 -16.05 17.02
CA CYS A 441 -19.18 -15.77 15.65
C CYS A 441 -18.45 -16.98 15.03
N GLN A 442 -17.53 -17.61 15.76
CA GLN A 442 -16.84 -18.83 15.32
C GLN A 442 -17.80 -20.00 15.07
N THR A 443 -18.86 -20.12 15.87
CA THR A 443 -19.89 -21.13 15.67
C THR A 443 -20.66 -20.87 14.38
N ASP A 444 -21.05 -19.62 14.13
CA ASP A 444 -21.82 -19.25 12.94
C ASP A 444 -20.99 -19.39 11.66
N LEU A 445 -19.68 -19.11 11.72
CA LEU A 445 -18.74 -19.36 10.61
C LEU A 445 -18.63 -20.88 10.30
N ALA A 446 -18.53 -21.71 11.34
CA ALA A 446 -18.49 -23.16 11.17
C ALA A 446 -19.80 -23.69 10.54
N ASP A 447 -20.96 -23.21 11.00
CA ASP A 447 -22.26 -23.57 10.44
C ASP A 447 -22.47 -23.09 9.00
N ALA A 448 -21.77 -22.00 8.59
CA ALA A 448 -21.73 -21.50 7.22
C ALA A 448 -20.87 -22.36 6.28
N GLY A 449 -20.10 -23.32 6.82
CA GLY A 449 -19.23 -24.21 6.03
C GLY A 449 -17.83 -23.67 5.79
N GLU A 450 -17.35 -22.75 6.65
CA GLU A 450 -16.04 -22.13 6.54
C GLU A 450 -14.91 -23.16 6.34
N ALA A 451 -14.96 -24.28 7.07
CA ALA A 451 -13.95 -25.34 6.98
C ALA A 451 -13.82 -25.95 5.57
N ASP A 452 -14.91 -26.04 4.81
CA ASP A 452 -14.88 -26.56 3.44
C ASP A 452 -14.20 -25.56 2.50
N ALA A 453 -14.48 -24.28 2.67
CA ALA A 453 -13.81 -23.22 1.91
C ALA A 453 -12.31 -23.14 2.24
N TRP A 454 -11.96 -23.22 3.52
CA TRP A 454 -10.58 -23.30 3.96
C TRP A 454 -9.83 -24.48 3.36
N GLN A 455 -10.42 -25.67 3.38
CA GLN A 455 -9.79 -26.84 2.80
C GLN A 455 -9.45 -26.60 1.33
N TRP A 456 -10.41 -26.14 0.54
CA TRP A 456 -10.17 -25.88 -0.88
C TRP A 456 -9.11 -24.81 -1.10
N CYS A 457 -9.23 -23.66 -0.40
CA CYS A 457 -8.31 -22.53 -0.56
C CYS A 457 -6.87 -22.88 -0.14
N SER A 458 -6.72 -23.60 0.96
CA SER A 458 -5.40 -24.01 1.45
C SER A 458 -4.72 -25.03 0.53
N GLU A 459 -5.45 -25.98 -0.04
CA GLU A 459 -4.93 -26.92 -1.03
C GLU A 459 -4.53 -26.22 -2.34
N ALA A 460 -5.37 -25.29 -2.82
CA ALA A 460 -5.08 -24.52 -4.02
C ALA A 460 -3.86 -23.59 -3.81
N TYR A 461 -3.79 -22.95 -2.65
CA TYR A 461 -2.68 -22.10 -2.27
C TYR A 461 -1.38 -22.90 -2.20
N ALA A 462 -1.36 -24.02 -1.50
CA ALA A 462 -0.15 -24.86 -1.35
C ALA A 462 0.40 -25.30 -2.71
N LYS A 463 -0.47 -25.70 -3.62
CA LYS A 463 -0.08 -26.08 -4.99
C LYS A 463 0.53 -24.92 -5.79
N SER A 464 -0.03 -23.73 -5.68
CA SER A 464 0.50 -22.54 -6.34
C SER A 464 1.80 -22.07 -5.67
N PHE A 465 1.88 -22.16 -4.34
CA PHE A 465 3.05 -21.78 -3.56
C PHE A 465 4.31 -22.56 -3.96
N GLU A 466 4.21 -23.87 -4.18
CA GLU A 466 5.33 -24.71 -4.62
C GLU A 466 5.98 -24.19 -5.92
N VAL A 467 5.22 -23.55 -6.79
CA VAL A 467 5.66 -23.04 -8.08
C VAL A 467 6.16 -21.60 -7.98
N VAL A 468 5.45 -20.76 -7.24
CA VAL A 468 5.69 -19.30 -7.20
C VAL A 468 6.76 -18.91 -6.17
N ASN A 469 6.81 -19.60 -5.03
CA ASN A 469 7.70 -19.21 -3.94
C ASN A 469 9.20 -19.21 -4.31
N PRO A 470 9.74 -20.17 -5.09
CA PRO A 470 11.14 -20.11 -5.52
C PRO A 470 11.47 -18.85 -6.32
N ILE A 471 10.55 -18.41 -7.19
CA ILE A 471 10.71 -17.20 -7.99
C ILE A 471 10.68 -15.97 -7.06
N PHE A 472 9.75 -15.96 -6.10
CA PHE A 472 9.65 -14.88 -5.14
C PHE A 472 10.92 -14.77 -4.27
N GLU A 473 11.49 -15.87 -3.80
CA GLU A 473 12.75 -15.88 -3.03
C GLU A 473 13.92 -15.29 -3.82
N GLU A 474 14.03 -15.59 -5.11
CA GLU A 474 15.05 -15.03 -6.00
C GLU A 474 14.90 -13.51 -6.10
N LEU A 475 13.68 -13.03 -6.31
CA LEU A 475 13.36 -11.61 -6.40
C LEU A 475 13.56 -10.86 -5.08
N GLN A 476 13.21 -11.49 -3.96
CA GLN A 476 13.47 -10.94 -2.64
C GLN A 476 14.98 -10.82 -2.37
N ALA A 477 15.76 -11.81 -2.76
CA ALA A 477 17.21 -11.79 -2.62
C ALA A 477 17.85 -10.66 -3.46
N GLU A 478 17.40 -10.47 -4.69
CA GLU A 478 17.83 -9.36 -5.55
C GLU A 478 17.46 -8.02 -4.92
N TYR A 479 16.23 -7.88 -4.42
CA TYR A 479 15.77 -6.68 -3.75
C TYR A 479 16.59 -6.36 -2.49
N LEU A 480 16.81 -7.34 -1.61
CA LEU A 480 17.58 -7.15 -0.38
C LEU A 480 19.06 -6.84 -0.65
N ALA A 481 19.59 -7.16 -1.81
CA ALA A 481 20.92 -6.74 -2.22
C ALA A 481 21.01 -5.22 -2.49
N HIS A 482 19.87 -4.56 -2.74
CA HIS A 482 19.79 -3.13 -3.06
C HIS A 482 18.72 -2.38 -2.21
N PRO A 483 18.76 -2.46 -0.86
CA PRO A 483 17.69 -1.97 -0.01
C PRO A 483 17.50 -0.45 -0.04
N ALA A 484 18.52 0.30 -0.48
CA ALA A 484 18.50 1.77 -0.54
C ALA A 484 17.93 2.32 -1.86
N GLY A 485 17.38 1.48 -2.71
CA GLY A 485 16.63 1.92 -3.88
C GLY A 485 17.43 2.27 -5.11
N ARG A 486 18.70 1.90 -5.18
CA ARG A 486 19.52 2.05 -6.41
C ARG A 486 20.46 0.87 -6.57
N PRO A 487 20.58 0.32 -7.80
CA PRO A 487 21.63 -0.67 -8.10
C PRO A 487 23.01 -0.09 -7.88
#